data_b6bf1c015e354a7026079859e5d9eee6
#
_entry.id   b6bf1c015e354a7026079859e5d9eee6
#
_cell.length_a   1.000
_cell.length_b   1.000
_cell.length_c   1.000
_cell.angle_alpha   90.00
_cell.angle_beta   90.00
_cell.angle_gamma   90.00
#
_symmetry.space_group_name_H-M   'P 1'
#
loop_
_entity.id
_entity.type
_entity.pdbx_description
1 polymer ?
#
loop_
_entity_poly.entity_id
_entity_poly.type
_entity_poly.pdbx_seq_one_letter_code
_entity_poly.pdbx_strand_id
1 'polypeptide(L)'
;MKEIQSNINIIGGGLVGAATAFALSKLGNNVVILEQKAKFDHKRILDKRTTAISEGTKKFLDEINIWKDISKYAEPIKKIHIIDRNQSNKIYFDNQRRKSNLGYIVKNEFILENFYRKLKEQKNIKIFNNISLKNIYYQGNRIITNQNDFLINSNLLIASDGKKSSVRKIFKTPIFNKDYKKKAIVINFYHSKNHQNTAYEFFFKNGPLAILPMQNNKDKFQSSIVWTNNNEFVDSLFSLDNKKIISILNEKINGSVGEIKQIITKQIFPLNAHLNSKFFEKRTIYLGDSAHSFHPIAGQGWNLGMQDVESLYKIVKKYNSLGLELGDEIFCKEFQKNNFFKAYRLYQITDKVDTIFKSDNLIFNHARFSAINLIEKSKKLKNRISDFAMGIN
;
A
#
# COMPACT_ATOMS: atom_id res chain seq x y z
N MET A 1 -38.26 -0.04 -1.68
CA MET A 1 -36.83 0.05 -2.09
C MET A 1 -36.29 -1.38 -2.24
N LYS A 2 -35.53 -1.68 -3.27
CA LYS A 2 -34.98 -3.03 -3.50
C LYS A 2 -33.98 -3.38 -2.40
N GLU A 3 -34.11 -4.56 -1.79
CA GLU A 3 -33.18 -5.06 -0.79
C GLU A 3 -32.27 -6.17 -1.36
N ILE A 4 -30.99 -6.10 -1.09
CA ILE A 4 -30.00 -7.07 -1.53
C ILE A 4 -29.38 -7.72 -0.30
N GLN A 5 -29.54 -9.03 -0.20
CA GLN A 5 -28.94 -9.84 0.87
C GLN A 5 -27.51 -10.23 0.50
N SER A 6 -26.58 -10.14 1.46
CA SER A 6 -25.20 -10.62 1.33
C SER A 6 -24.63 -11.10 2.66
N ASN A 7 -23.55 -11.86 2.63
CA ASN A 7 -22.78 -12.14 3.85
C ASN A 7 -21.91 -10.92 4.21
N ILE A 8 -21.29 -10.33 3.19
CA ILE A 8 -20.29 -9.28 3.35
C ILE A 8 -20.57 -8.15 2.37
N ASN A 9 -20.60 -6.92 2.88
CA ASN A 9 -20.67 -5.70 2.08
C ASN A 9 -19.35 -4.94 2.20
N ILE A 10 -18.75 -4.56 1.09
CA ILE A 10 -17.44 -3.86 1.01
C ILE A 10 -17.66 -2.47 0.42
N ILE A 11 -17.26 -1.45 1.16
CA ILE A 11 -17.27 -0.07 0.69
C ILE A 11 -15.88 0.28 0.17
N GLY A 12 -15.79 0.53 -1.14
CA GLY A 12 -14.56 0.82 -1.87
C GLY A 12 -14.00 -0.38 -2.62
N GLY A 13 -13.90 -0.26 -3.94
CA GLY A 13 -13.36 -1.27 -4.88
C GLY A 13 -11.90 -0.98 -5.29
N GLY A 14 -11.13 -0.24 -4.48
CA GLY A 14 -9.70 -0.02 -4.69
C GLY A 14 -8.88 -1.30 -4.51
N LEU A 15 -7.53 -1.17 -4.50
CA LEU A 15 -6.62 -2.33 -4.42
C LEU A 15 -6.91 -3.25 -3.22
N VAL A 16 -7.15 -2.69 -2.03
CA VAL A 16 -7.44 -3.47 -0.81
C VAL A 16 -8.85 -4.07 -0.88
N GLY A 17 -9.85 -3.28 -1.27
CA GLY A 17 -11.23 -3.76 -1.35
C GLY A 17 -11.44 -4.85 -2.40
N ALA A 18 -10.84 -4.72 -3.57
CA ALA A 18 -10.88 -5.74 -4.61
C ALA A 18 -10.18 -7.04 -4.18
N ALA A 19 -9.02 -6.93 -3.51
CA ALA A 19 -8.32 -8.07 -2.93
C ALA A 19 -9.16 -8.77 -1.84
N THR A 20 -9.79 -7.98 -0.95
CA THR A 20 -10.68 -8.49 0.11
C THR A 20 -11.87 -9.24 -0.48
N ALA A 21 -12.55 -8.63 -1.45
CA ALA A 21 -13.71 -9.25 -2.09
C ALA A 21 -13.34 -10.58 -2.74
N PHE A 22 -12.23 -10.61 -3.48
CA PHE A 22 -11.76 -11.83 -4.13
C PHE A 22 -11.39 -12.91 -3.10
N ALA A 23 -10.60 -12.56 -2.08
CA ALA A 23 -10.20 -13.52 -1.05
C ALA A 23 -11.40 -14.12 -0.31
N LEU A 24 -12.36 -13.28 0.11
CA LEU A 24 -13.51 -13.74 0.90
C LEU A 24 -14.57 -14.48 0.07
N SER A 25 -14.71 -14.16 -1.22
CA SER A 25 -15.58 -14.92 -2.12
C SER A 25 -15.12 -16.36 -2.32
N LYS A 26 -13.81 -16.60 -2.30
CA LYS A 26 -13.24 -17.96 -2.37
C LYS A 26 -13.56 -18.83 -1.16
N LEU A 27 -13.98 -18.23 -0.06
CA LEU A 27 -14.48 -18.94 1.12
C LEU A 27 -16.00 -19.21 1.07
N GLY A 28 -16.64 -19.02 -0.09
CA GLY A 28 -18.05 -19.25 -0.29
C GLY A 28 -18.98 -18.12 0.13
N ASN A 29 -18.44 -16.97 0.58
CA ASN A 29 -19.27 -15.84 1.00
C ASN A 29 -19.86 -15.09 -0.20
N ASN A 30 -21.13 -14.69 -0.09
CA ASN A 30 -21.76 -13.73 -0.99
C ASN A 30 -21.26 -12.32 -0.66
N VAL A 31 -20.57 -11.68 -1.60
CA VAL A 31 -19.93 -10.38 -1.42
C VAL A 31 -20.57 -9.33 -2.31
N VAL A 32 -20.87 -8.17 -1.74
CA VAL A 32 -21.28 -6.97 -2.49
C VAL A 32 -20.21 -5.90 -2.35
N ILE A 33 -19.80 -5.32 -3.47
CA ILE A 33 -18.87 -4.17 -3.51
C ILE A 33 -19.63 -2.93 -3.93
N LEU A 34 -19.52 -1.86 -3.14
CA LEU A 34 -19.94 -0.50 -3.52
C LEU A 34 -18.71 0.34 -3.85
N GLU A 35 -18.63 0.79 -5.11
CA GLU A 35 -17.54 1.65 -5.58
C GLU A 35 -18.10 3.00 -6.02
N GLN A 36 -17.53 4.09 -5.49
CA GLN A 36 -17.96 5.45 -5.80
C GLN A 36 -17.57 5.87 -7.22
N LYS A 37 -16.47 5.34 -7.74
CA LYS A 37 -16.02 5.65 -9.09
C LYS A 37 -16.83 4.92 -10.15
N ALA A 38 -16.77 5.43 -11.37
CA ALA A 38 -17.33 4.77 -12.54
C ALA A 38 -16.74 3.35 -12.70
N LYS A 39 -17.45 2.51 -13.47
CA LYS A 39 -16.99 1.15 -13.79
C LYS A 39 -15.52 1.16 -14.19
N PHE A 40 -14.79 0.20 -13.65
CA PHE A 40 -13.38 0.01 -13.97
C PHE A 40 -13.17 -0.07 -15.48
N ASP A 41 -12.40 0.89 -16.01
CA ASP A 41 -11.99 0.96 -17.40
C ASP A 41 -10.46 1.16 -17.44
N HIS A 42 -9.75 0.24 -18.09
CA HIS A 42 -8.30 0.27 -18.25
C HIS A 42 -7.78 1.60 -18.82
N LYS A 43 -8.54 2.19 -19.73
CA LYS A 43 -8.16 3.45 -20.41
C LYS A 43 -8.27 4.68 -19.49
N ARG A 44 -8.97 4.55 -18.35
CA ARG A 44 -9.28 5.64 -17.42
C ARG A 44 -8.63 5.53 -16.05
N ILE A 45 -7.68 4.58 -15.85
CA ILE A 45 -6.96 4.50 -14.58
C ILE A 45 -6.03 5.70 -14.46
N LEU A 46 -6.39 6.59 -13.55
CA LEU A 46 -5.62 7.81 -13.26
C LEU A 46 -4.39 7.52 -12.36
N ASP A 47 -4.40 6.41 -11.62
CA ASP A 47 -3.30 6.03 -10.73
C ASP A 47 -2.17 5.36 -11.50
N LYS A 48 -1.13 6.13 -11.81
CA LYS A 48 0.08 5.66 -12.50
C LYS A 48 1.21 5.27 -11.55
N ARG A 49 0.91 5.16 -10.26
CA ARG A 49 1.87 4.71 -9.25
C ARG A 49 2.22 3.24 -9.43
N THR A 50 3.35 2.90 -8.85
CA THR A 50 3.77 1.51 -8.63
C THR A 50 3.61 1.14 -7.16
N THR A 51 3.41 -0.13 -6.90
CA THR A 51 3.39 -0.71 -5.57
C THR A 51 4.54 -1.70 -5.42
N ALA A 52 5.26 -1.60 -4.30
CA ALA A 52 6.21 -2.60 -3.89
C ALA A 52 5.45 -3.73 -3.18
N ILE A 53 5.47 -4.92 -3.74
CA ILE A 53 4.86 -6.14 -3.17
C ILE A 53 5.94 -6.87 -2.38
N SER A 54 5.75 -7.01 -1.07
CA SER A 54 6.65 -7.77 -0.21
C SER A 54 6.50 -9.28 -0.44
N GLU A 55 7.51 -10.06 -0.04
CA GLU A 55 7.45 -11.52 -0.16
C GLU A 55 6.30 -12.13 0.68
N GLY A 56 6.00 -11.54 1.86
CA GLY A 56 4.84 -11.94 2.67
C GLY A 56 3.52 -11.73 1.93
N THR A 57 3.34 -10.54 1.34
CA THR A 57 2.15 -10.24 0.52
C THR A 57 2.06 -11.17 -0.69
N LYS A 58 3.18 -11.44 -1.37
CA LYS A 58 3.23 -12.38 -2.50
C LYS A 58 2.75 -13.77 -2.10
N LYS A 59 3.19 -14.30 -0.95
CA LYS A 59 2.73 -15.60 -0.44
C LYS A 59 1.22 -15.66 -0.25
N PHE A 60 0.63 -14.59 0.30
CA PHE A 60 -0.83 -14.53 0.43
C PHE A 60 -1.53 -14.43 -0.94
N LEU A 61 -0.99 -13.68 -1.89
CA LEU A 61 -1.51 -13.63 -3.27
C LEU A 61 -1.41 -14.99 -3.97
N ASP A 62 -0.38 -15.80 -3.68
CA ASP A 62 -0.28 -17.19 -4.13
C ASP A 62 -1.37 -18.07 -3.47
N GLU A 63 -1.60 -17.94 -2.15
CA GLU A 63 -2.62 -18.68 -1.40
C GLU A 63 -4.01 -18.50 -2.00
N ILE A 64 -4.34 -17.26 -2.37
CA ILE A 64 -5.63 -16.94 -3.01
C ILE A 64 -5.62 -17.16 -4.54
N ASN A 65 -4.53 -17.71 -5.11
CA ASN A 65 -4.37 -18.05 -6.54
C ASN A 65 -4.51 -16.86 -7.51
N ILE A 66 -3.92 -15.71 -7.19
CA ILE A 66 -3.89 -14.54 -8.11
C ILE A 66 -2.47 -14.12 -8.49
N TRP A 67 -1.44 -14.54 -7.75
CA TRP A 67 -0.07 -14.11 -7.99
C TRP A 67 0.42 -14.44 -9.41
N LYS A 68 0.09 -15.64 -9.92
CA LYS A 68 0.47 -16.06 -11.28
C LYS A 68 0.05 -15.05 -12.36
N ASP A 69 -1.09 -14.41 -12.20
CA ASP A 69 -1.59 -13.40 -13.13
C ASP A 69 -0.88 -12.05 -12.95
N ILE A 70 -0.66 -11.63 -11.71
CA ILE A 70 0.02 -10.36 -11.37
C ILE A 70 1.50 -10.44 -11.70
N SER A 71 2.15 -11.59 -11.50
CA SER A 71 3.60 -11.77 -11.69
C SER A 71 4.09 -11.49 -13.10
N LYS A 72 3.22 -11.60 -14.11
CA LYS A 72 3.51 -11.25 -15.50
C LYS A 72 3.90 -9.77 -15.69
N TYR A 73 3.51 -8.91 -14.74
CA TYR A 73 3.75 -7.46 -14.74
C TYR A 73 4.69 -7.03 -13.62
N ALA A 74 5.29 -7.99 -12.90
CA ALA A 74 6.10 -7.73 -11.73
C ALA A 74 7.58 -7.68 -12.09
N GLU A 75 8.28 -6.62 -11.66
CA GLU A 75 9.73 -6.54 -11.70
C GLU A 75 10.30 -6.94 -10.33
N PRO A 76 11.14 -7.97 -10.23
CA PRO A 76 11.71 -8.39 -8.95
C PRO A 76 12.69 -7.35 -8.40
N ILE A 77 12.73 -7.20 -7.08
CA ILE A 77 13.76 -6.48 -6.34
C ILE A 77 14.72 -7.52 -5.78
N LYS A 78 15.95 -7.57 -6.32
CA LYS A 78 17.00 -8.49 -5.87
C LYS A 78 17.97 -7.81 -4.91
N LYS A 79 18.14 -6.50 -5.02
CA LYS A 79 19.04 -5.69 -4.22
C LYS A 79 18.36 -4.40 -3.79
N ILE A 80 18.68 -3.94 -2.58
CA ILE A 80 18.28 -2.61 -2.10
C ILE A 80 19.54 -1.91 -1.60
N HIS A 81 19.82 -0.72 -2.15
CA HIS A 81 20.90 0.13 -1.74
C HIS A 81 20.34 1.34 -0.99
N ILE A 82 20.65 1.45 0.29
CA ILE A 82 20.32 2.61 1.11
C ILE A 82 21.56 3.51 1.17
N ILE A 83 21.37 4.79 0.85
CA ILE A 83 22.44 5.78 0.69
C ILE A 83 22.10 6.98 1.56
N ASP A 84 22.99 7.33 2.50
CA ASP A 84 22.85 8.54 3.31
C ASP A 84 23.30 9.78 2.50
N ARG A 85 22.87 10.95 2.93
CA ARG A 85 22.99 12.31 2.32
C ARG A 85 24.28 12.55 1.52
N ASN A 86 25.42 12.17 2.06
CA ASN A 86 26.75 12.46 1.50
C ASN A 86 27.34 11.30 0.70
N GLN A 87 26.53 10.25 0.41
CA GLN A 87 26.96 9.05 -0.32
C GLN A 87 28.15 8.27 0.33
N SER A 88 28.63 8.72 1.50
CA SER A 88 29.72 8.07 2.24
C SER A 88 29.26 6.80 2.95
N ASN A 89 28.00 6.78 3.41
CA ASN A 89 27.44 5.65 4.15
C ASN A 89 26.38 4.94 3.31
N LYS A 90 26.58 3.64 3.15
CA LYS A 90 25.71 2.79 2.35
C LYS A 90 25.37 1.51 3.10
N ILE A 91 24.14 1.04 2.97
CA ILE A 91 23.72 -0.29 3.41
C ILE A 91 23.27 -1.05 2.17
N TYR A 92 23.78 -2.25 2.01
CA TYR A 92 23.42 -3.13 0.92
C TYR A 92 22.62 -4.31 1.44
N PHE A 93 21.40 -4.47 0.95
CA PHE A 93 20.60 -5.67 1.16
C PHE A 93 20.59 -6.49 -0.12
N ASP A 94 20.92 -7.75 -0.01
CA ASP A 94 20.68 -8.77 -1.02
C ASP A 94 20.09 -10.01 -0.36
N ASN A 95 19.41 -10.83 -1.13
CA ASN A 95 18.81 -12.03 -0.60
C ASN A 95 19.38 -13.32 -1.22
N GLN A 96 20.66 -13.30 -1.58
CA GLN A 96 21.36 -14.40 -2.24
C GLN A 96 21.22 -15.74 -1.49
N ARG A 97 21.16 -15.70 -0.15
CA ARG A 97 21.08 -16.92 0.69
C ARG A 97 19.71 -17.59 0.69
N ARG A 98 18.63 -16.84 0.49
CA ARG A 98 17.26 -17.39 0.60
C ARG A 98 16.64 -17.79 -0.73
N LYS A 99 17.36 -17.60 -1.85
CA LYS A 99 16.85 -17.83 -3.22
C LYS A 99 15.50 -17.14 -3.50
N SER A 100 15.13 -16.12 -2.70
CA SER A 100 13.89 -15.34 -2.85
C SER A 100 14.22 -13.89 -3.19
N ASN A 101 13.29 -13.18 -3.81
CA ASN A 101 13.44 -11.74 -4.04
C ASN A 101 13.11 -10.95 -2.76
N LEU A 102 13.63 -9.72 -2.63
CA LEU A 102 13.29 -8.81 -1.53
C LEU A 102 11.88 -8.25 -1.67
N GLY A 103 11.33 -8.34 -2.86
CA GLY A 103 9.99 -7.90 -3.21
C GLY A 103 9.84 -7.77 -4.72
N TYR A 104 8.76 -7.13 -5.14
CA TYR A 104 8.43 -6.94 -6.55
C TYR A 104 7.79 -5.57 -6.76
N ILE A 105 8.08 -4.91 -7.86
CA ILE A 105 7.40 -3.67 -8.26
C ILE A 105 6.38 -3.97 -9.34
N VAL A 106 5.13 -3.54 -9.10
CA VAL A 106 4.03 -3.68 -10.05
C VAL A 106 3.29 -2.35 -10.17
N LYS A 107 2.86 -1.98 -11.37
CA LYS A 107 1.96 -0.83 -11.56
C LYS A 107 0.60 -1.12 -10.95
N ASN A 108 0.04 -0.17 -10.22
CA ASN A 108 -1.26 -0.31 -9.55
C ASN A 108 -2.38 -0.68 -10.54
N GLU A 109 -2.31 -0.13 -11.76
CA GLU A 109 -3.26 -0.44 -12.83
C GLU A 109 -3.33 -1.94 -13.12
N PHE A 110 -2.21 -2.64 -13.22
CA PHE A 110 -2.18 -4.08 -13.51
C PHE A 110 -2.65 -4.93 -12.32
N ILE A 111 -2.33 -4.52 -11.08
CA ILE A 111 -2.84 -5.21 -9.90
C ILE A 111 -4.36 -5.14 -9.87
N LEU A 112 -4.91 -3.94 -10.02
CA LEU A 112 -6.35 -3.71 -9.97
C LEU A 112 -7.10 -4.41 -11.10
N GLU A 113 -6.53 -4.35 -12.33
CA GLU A 113 -7.05 -5.04 -13.50
C GLU A 113 -7.20 -6.55 -13.26
N ASN A 114 -6.16 -7.19 -12.75
CA ASN A 114 -6.19 -8.63 -12.52
C ASN A 114 -7.22 -8.99 -11.44
N PHE A 115 -7.34 -8.20 -10.36
CA PHE A 115 -8.42 -8.40 -9.40
C PHE A 115 -9.80 -8.27 -10.04
N TYR A 116 -10.09 -7.18 -10.77
CA TYR A 116 -11.41 -6.98 -11.39
C TYR A 116 -11.75 -8.04 -12.43
N ARG A 117 -10.76 -8.54 -13.17
CA ARG A 117 -10.96 -9.68 -14.08
C ARG A 117 -11.41 -10.91 -13.29
N LYS A 118 -10.72 -11.23 -12.20
CA LYS A 118 -11.05 -12.37 -11.33
C LYS A 118 -12.38 -12.20 -10.58
N LEU A 119 -12.71 -10.99 -10.15
CA LEU A 119 -14.01 -10.69 -9.52
C LEU A 119 -15.19 -10.96 -10.46
N LYS A 120 -15.05 -10.65 -11.76
CA LYS A 120 -16.08 -10.92 -12.77
C LYS A 120 -16.32 -12.41 -13.02
N GLU A 121 -15.32 -13.25 -12.78
CA GLU A 121 -15.41 -14.71 -12.91
C GLU A 121 -16.20 -15.35 -11.73
N GLN A 122 -16.38 -14.62 -10.60
CA GLN A 122 -17.01 -15.15 -9.40
C GLN A 122 -18.55 -14.93 -9.44
N LYS A 123 -19.33 -16.00 -9.31
CA LYS A 123 -20.81 -15.94 -9.32
C LYS A 123 -21.39 -15.34 -8.04
N ASN A 124 -20.65 -15.39 -6.92
CA ASN A 124 -21.07 -14.91 -5.60
C ASN A 124 -20.61 -13.47 -5.30
N ILE A 125 -20.21 -12.70 -6.33
CA ILE A 125 -19.86 -11.29 -6.21
C ILE A 125 -20.77 -10.41 -7.02
N LYS A 126 -21.25 -9.32 -6.41
CA LYS A 126 -21.95 -8.23 -7.10
C LYS A 126 -21.18 -6.92 -6.91
N ILE A 127 -20.99 -6.18 -7.98
CA ILE A 127 -20.25 -4.90 -7.97
C ILE A 127 -21.19 -3.80 -8.46
N PHE A 128 -21.36 -2.78 -7.63
CA PHE A 128 -22.14 -1.57 -7.96
C PHE A 128 -21.18 -0.39 -8.04
N ASN A 129 -21.12 0.24 -9.21
CA ASN A 129 -20.26 1.40 -9.49
C ASN A 129 -21.11 2.69 -9.52
N ASN A 130 -20.47 3.84 -9.38
CA ASN A 130 -21.10 5.16 -9.25
C ASN A 130 -22.03 5.25 -8.03
N ILE A 131 -21.76 4.48 -6.98
CA ILE A 131 -22.61 4.41 -5.80
C ILE A 131 -21.88 5.05 -4.62
N SER A 132 -22.54 6.04 -4.01
CA SER A 132 -22.10 6.64 -2.76
C SER A 132 -22.90 6.10 -1.60
N LEU A 133 -22.21 5.74 -0.52
CA LEU A 133 -22.84 5.37 0.74
C LEU A 133 -23.52 6.59 1.37
N LYS A 134 -24.81 6.50 1.68
CA LYS A 134 -25.56 7.58 2.36
C LYS A 134 -25.61 7.39 3.86
N ASN A 135 -25.99 6.20 4.30
CA ASN A 135 -26.19 5.92 5.72
C ASN A 135 -25.94 4.45 6.05
N ILE A 136 -25.71 4.20 7.33
CA ILE A 136 -25.55 2.86 7.91
C ILE A 136 -26.47 2.78 9.12
N TYR A 137 -27.22 1.68 9.24
CA TYR A 137 -28.04 1.39 10.41
C TYR A 137 -28.07 -0.11 10.69
N TYR A 138 -28.68 -0.50 11.79
CA TYR A 138 -28.75 -1.89 12.23
C TYR A 138 -30.19 -2.37 12.28
N GLN A 139 -30.40 -3.62 11.90
CA GLN A 139 -31.68 -4.31 12.03
C GLN A 139 -31.43 -5.71 12.59
N GLY A 140 -31.75 -5.91 13.87
CA GLY A 140 -31.39 -7.14 14.57
C GLY A 140 -29.87 -7.38 14.54
N ASN A 141 -29.50 -8.57 14.08
CA ASN A 141 -28.11 -9.00 13.90
C ASN A 141 -27.54 -8.67 12.51
N ARG A 142 -28.07 -7.69 11.83
CA ARG A 142 -27.63 -7.30 10.49
C ARG A 142 -27.21 -5.85 10.45
N ILE A 143 -26.31 -5.54 9.53
CA ILE A 143 -25.93 -4.18 9.18
C ILE A 143 -26.49 -3.83 7.81
N ILE A 144 -27.18 -2.70 7.74
CA ILE A 144 -27.84 -2.21 6.55
C ILE A 144 -27.07 -0.98 6.05
N THR A 145 -26.68 -0.98 4.79
CA THR A 145 -26.19 0.22 4.11
C THR A 145 -27.25 0.73 3.14
N ASN A 146 -27.50 2.03 3.22
CA ASN A 146 -28.49 2.70 2.36
C ASN A 146 -27.77 3.45 1.23
N GLN A 147 -28.26 3.23 0.03
CA GLN A 147 -27.94 3.93 -1.20
C GLN A 147 -29.25 4.56 -1.74
N ASN A 148 -29.18 5.39 -2.78
CA ASN A 148 -30.42 6.08 -3.27
C ASN A 148 -31.54 5.11 -3.63
N ASP A 149 -31.20 4.01 -4.33
CA ASP A 149 -32.20 3.18 -5.01
C ASP A 149 -32.40 1.81 -4.38
N PHE A 150 -31.50 1.40 -3.48
CA PHE A 150 -31.54 0.08 -2.85
C PHE A 150 -30.83 0.04 -1.49
N LEU A 151 -31.10 -1.02 -0.74
CA LEU A 151 -30.45 -1.34 0.54
C LEU A 151 -29.60 -2.61 0.37
N ILE A 152 -28.47 -2.67 1.10
CA ILE A 152 -27.73 -3.92 1.26
C ILE A 152 -27.80 -4.34 2.71
N ASN A 153 -28.31 -5.52 2.93
CA ASN A 153 -28.45 -6.18 4.22
C ASN A 153 -27.36 -7.25 4.34
N SER A 154 -26.43 -7.09 5.30
CA SER A 154 -25.27 -7.96 5.44
C SER A 154 -24.95 -8.33 6.88
N ASN A 155 -24.17 -9.41 7.08
CA ASN A 155 -23.65 -9.78 8.40
C ASN A 155 -22.47 -8.88 8.81
N LEU A 156 -21.61 -8.53 7.83
CA LEU A 156 -20.39 -7.79 8.03
C LEU A 156 -20.25 -6.68 7.00
N LEU A 157 -19.93 -5.47 7.44
CA LEU A 157 -19.50 -4.35 6.62
C LEU A 157 -17.98 -4.24 6.66
N ILE A 158 -17.36 -4.05 5.52
CA ILE A 158 -15.93 -3.80 5.41
C ILE A 158 -15.71 -2.43 4.77
N ALA A 159 -15.05 -1.54 5.51
CA ALA A 159 -14.62 -0.25 5.00
C ALA A 159 -13.23 -0.37 4.39
N SER A 160 -13.12 -0.16 3.09
CA SER A 160 -11.88 -0.06 2.31
C SER A 160 -11.90 1.14 1.35
N ASP A 161 -12.62 2.19 1.76
CA ASP A 161 -12.92 3.41 0.99
C ASP A 161 -11.82 4.50 1.12
N GLY A 162 -10.64 4.12 1.60
CA GLY A 162 -9.44 4.94 1.58
C GLY A 162 -9.35 6.00 2.68
N LYS A 163 -8.37 6.89 2.54
CA LYS A 163 -8.00 7.91 3.55
C LYS A 163 -9.17 8.79 4.00
N LYS A 164 -10.07 9.14 3.08
CA LYS A 164 -11.23 9.99 3.33
C LYS A 164 -12.50 9.19 3.64
N SER A 165 -12.35 8.02 4.26
CA SER A 165 -13.43 7.05 4.51
C SER A 165 -14.75 7.69 4.93
N SER A 166 -15.79 7.40 4.17
CA SER A 166 -17.18 7.79 4.46
C SER A 166 -17.73 6.99 5.63
N VAL A 167 -17.37 5.70 5.72
CA VAL A 167 -17.75 4.82 6.82
C VAL A 167 -17.21 5.36 8.14
N ARG A 168 -15.92 5.73 8.19
CA ARG A 168 -15.31 6.33 9.37
C ARG A 168 -15.99 7.64 9.79
N LYS A 169 -16.40 8.46 8.84
CA LYS A 169 -17.12 9.71 9.11
C LYS A 169 -18.50 9.45 9.71
N ILE A 170 -19.26 8.47 9.17
CA ILE A 170 -20.60 8.10 9.69
C ILE A 170 -20.48 7.63 11.13
N PHE A 171 -19.52 6.76 11.45
CA PHE A 171 -19.31 6.27 12.81
C PHE A 171 -18.57 7.24 13.72
N LYS A 172 -18.05 8.36 13.18
CA LYS A 172 -17.25 9.34 13.93
C LYS A 172 -16.07 8.70 14.66
N THR A 173 -15.47 7.65 14.06
CA THR A 173 -14.34 6.94 14.67
C THR A 173 -13.13 7.88 14.79
N PRO A 174 -12.59 8.09 16.00
CA PRO A 174 -11.45 8.97 16.22
C PRO A 174 -10.20 8.47 15.52
N ILE A 175 -9.33 9.41 15.11
CA ILE A 175 -8.05 9.10 14.45
C ILE A 175 -6.90 9.84 15.15
N PHE A 176 -5.75 9.17 15.21
CA PHE A 176 -4.46 9.86 15.37
C PHE A 176 -4.04 10.34 13.98
N ASN A 177 -3.88 11.63 13.83
CA ASN A 177 -3.56 12.24 12.52
C ASN A 177 -2.28 13.06 12.61
N LYS A 178 -1.43 12.96 11.58
CA LYS A 178 -0.21 13.76 11.44
C LYS A 178 -0.08 14.26 10.01
N ASP A 179 -0.08 15.58 9.86
CA ASP A 179 0.28 16.23 8.61
C ASP A 179 1.79 16.52 8.60
N TYR A 180 2.53 15.89 7.68
CA TYR A 180 3.97 16.10 7.57
C TYR A 180 4.36 17.42 6.89
N LYS A 181 3.37 18.16 6.36
CA LYS A 181 3.61 19.34 5.52
C LYS A 181 4.53 19.06 4.35
N LYS A 182 4.42 17.87 3.80
CA LYS A 182 5.22 17.35 2.69
C LYS A 182 4.33 16.74 1.61
N LYS A 183 4.88 16.66 0.40
CA LYS A 183 4.32 15.92 -0.73
C LYS A 183 5.35 14.90 -1.23
N ALA A 184 4.86 13.84 -1.89
CA ALA A 184 5.67 12.97 -2.71
C ALA A 184 5.41 13.27 -4.18
N ILE A 185 6.46 13.45 -4.97
CA ILE A 185 6.37 13.40 -6.43
C ILE A 185 6.74 11.99 -6.89
N VAL A 186 5.88 11.41 -7.72
CA VAL A 186 6.09 10.10 -8.36
C VAL A 186 6.33 10.33 -9.83
N ILE A 187 7.47 9.85 -10.34
CA ILE A 187 7.90 10.03 -11.73
C ILE A 187 8.29 8.67 -12.30
N ASN A 188 7.58 8.21 -13.34
CA ASN A 188 8.01 7.06 -14.11
C ASN A 188 8.83 7.55 -15.32
N PHE A 189 9.95 6.90 -15.61
CA PHE A 189 10.90 7.39 -16.60
C PHE A 189 11.67 6.27 -17.30
N TYR A 190 12.17 6.56 -18.50
CA TYR A 190 13.17 5.75 -19.21
C TYR A 190 14.58 6.22 -18.91
N HIS A 191 15.53 5.27 -18.84
CA HIS A 191 16.94 5.56 -18.54
C HIS A 191 17.91 4.68 -19.36
N SER A 192 19.20 5.02 -19.33
CA SER A 192 20.20 4.46 -20.25
C SER A 192 20.85 3.16 -19.76
N LYS A 193 20.88 2.88 -18.45
CA LYS A 193 21.60 1.72 -17.88
C LYS A 193 20.62 0.75 -17.25
N ASN A 194 20.80 -0.56 -17.47
CA ASN A 194 19.99 -1.58 -16.82
C ASN A 194 20.05 -1.44 -15.30
N HIS A 195 18.89 -1.39 -14.63
CA HIS A 195 18.76 -1.28 -13.17
C HIS A 195 19.16 -2.56 -12.42
N GLN A 196 19.35 -3.69 -13.12
CA GLN A 196 19.78 -4.98 -12.53
C GLN A 196 18.94 -5.42 -11.33
N ASN A 197 17.63 -5.16 -11.34
CA ASN A 197 16.69 -5.44 -10.24
C ASN A 197 17.09 -4.78 -8.91
N THR A 198 17.73 -3.63 -8.96
CA THR A 198 18.19 -2.88 -7.79
C THR A 198 17.25 -1.72 -7.49
N ALA A 199 16.75 -1.65 -6.27
CA ALA A 199 16.08 -0.47 -5.74
C ALA A 199 17.10 0.40 -4.98
N TYR A 200 16.96 1.70 -5.07
CA TYR A 200 17.79 2.67 -4.36
C TYR A 200 16.91 3.51 -3.44
N GLU A 201 17.39 3.81 -2.23
CA GLU A 201 16.76 4.72 -1.28
C GLU A 201 17.81 5.74 -0.81
N PHE A 202 17.65 6.99 -1.25
CA PHE A 202 18.50 8.11 -0.84
C PHE A 202 17.79 8.87 0.27
N PHE A 203 18.44 8.99 1.41
CA PHE A 203 17.92 9.78 2.53
C PHE A 203 18.47 11.21 2.49
N PHE A 204 17.76 12.11 1.80
CA PHE A 204 18.10 13.54 1.81
C PHE A 204 17.48 14.24 3.03
N LYS A 205 18.00 15.43 3.39
CA LYS A 205 17.57 16.25 4.54
C LYS A 205 16.07 16.49 4.56
N ASN A 206 15.48 16.84 3.42
CA ASN A 206 14.07 17.22 3.32
C ASN A 206 13.15 16.05 3.05
N GLY A 207 13.69 14.86 2.84
CA GLY A 207 12.94 13.64 2.65
C GLY A 207 13.62 12.63 1.72
N PRO A 208 13.20 11.36 1.76
CA PRO A 208 13.79 10.30 0.97
C PRO A 208 13.41 10.40 -0.52
N LEU A 209 14.35 9.91 -1.36
CA LEU A 209 14.14 9.65 -2.78
C LEU A 209 14.39 8.16 -3.03
N ALA A 210 13.34 7.44 -3.44
CA ALA A 210 13.45 6.05 -3.88
C ALA A 210 13.54 5.96 -5.40
N ILE A 211 14.36 5.06 -5.93
CA ILE A 211 14.31 4.60 -7.32
C ILE A 211 13.91 3.12 -7.29
N LEU A 212 12.81 2.81 -7.93
CA LEU A 212 12.21 1.48 -7.95
C LEU A 212 12.34 0.89 -9.36
N PRO A 213 12.91 -0.32 -9.52
CA PRO A 213 13.01 -0.96 -10.82
C PRO A 213 11.61 -1.30 -11.34
N MET A 214 11.34 -1.03 -12.60
CA MET A 214 10.08 -1.39 -13.26
C MET A 214 10.37 -2.32 -14.42
N GLN A 215 9.39 -3.15 -14.75
CA GLN A 215 9.48 -4.01 -15.92
C GLN A 215 9.82 -3.20 -17.18
N ASN A 216 10.83 -3.63 -17.92
CA ASN A 216 11.28 -2.95 -19.11
C ASN A 216 10.17 -2.92 -20.20
N ASN A 217 10.14 -1.87 -20.97
CA ASN A 217 9.24 -1.75 -22.11
C ASN A 217 10.03 -1.94 -23.39
N LYS A 218 9.96 -3.14 -23.97
CA LYS A 218 10.82 -3.57 -25.10
C LYS A 218 12.29 -3.38 -24.69
N ASP A 219 13.05 -2.63 -25.47
CA ASP A 219 14.49 -2.38 -25.24
C ASP A 219 14.76 -1.17 -24.33
N LYS A 220 13.73 -0.58 -23.71
CA LYS A 220 13.87 0.61 -22.85
C LYS A 220 13.83 0.22 -21.38
N PHE A 221 14.89 0.51 -20.64
CA PHE A 221 14.94 0.37 -19.20
C PHE A 221 14.02 1.40 -18.56
N GLN A 222 13.27 0.95 -17.56
CA GLN A 222 12.23 1.76 -16.91
C GLN A 222 12.37 1.69 -15.38
N SER A 223 12.19 2.83 -14.72
CA SER A 223 12.12 2.91 -13.26
C SER A 223 11.10 3.96 -12.82
N SER A 224 10.74 3.91 -11.55
CA SER A 224 9.89 4.90 -10.89
C SER A 224 10.68 5.60 -9.79
N ILE A 225 10.66 6.94 -9.77
CA ILE A 225 11.09 7.73 -8.62
C ILE A 225 9.89 8.04 -7.74
N VAL A 226 10.09 7.90 -6.42
CA VAL A 226 9.22 8.45 -5.38
C VAL A 226 10.07 9.39 -4.54
N TRP A 227 9.90 10.70 -4.70
CA TRP A 227 10.68 11.70 -3.97
C TRP A 227 9.80 12.50 -3.03
N THR A 228 10.08 12.41 -1.75
CA THR A 228 9.40 13.18 -0.71
C THR A 228 10.17 14.45 -0.41
N ASN A 229 9.45 15.59 -0.36
CA ASN A 229 10.03 16.88 0.03
C ASN A 229 8.95 17.82 0.60
N ASN A 230 9.33 19.03 1.02
CA ASN A 230 8.38 20.05 1.42
C ASN A 230 7.45 20.43 0.26
N ASN A 231 6.26 20.97 0.59
CA ASN A 231 5.21 21.27 -0.40
C ASN A 231 5.72 22.22 -1.49
N GLU A 232 6.40 23.29 -1.11
CA GLU A 232 6.88 24.33 -2.02
C GLU A 232 7.86 23.79 -3.06
N PHE A 233 8.83 23.00 -2.60
CA PHE A 233 9.79 22.36 -3.50
C PHE A 233 9.09 21.41 -4.49
N VAL A 234 8.17 20.56 -4.01
CA VAL A 234 7.49 19.60 -4.89
C VAL A 234 6.59 20.31 -5.89
N ASP A 235 5.86 21.35 -5.48
CA ASP A 235 5.01 22.13 -6.38
C ASP A 235 5.85 22.85 -7.43
N SER A 236 6.96 23.47 -7.02
CA SER A 236 7.91 24.10 -7.94
C SER A 236 8.51 23.10 -8.92
N LEU A 237 9.01 21.95 -8.44
CA LEU A 237 9.55 20.91 -9.30
C LEU A 237 8.52 20.39 -10.30
N PHE A 238 7.28 20.17 -9.85
CA PHE A 238 6.20 19.66 -10.68
C PHE A 238 5.80 20.64 -11.81
N SER A 239 5.93 21.95 -11.57
CA SER A 239 5.62 23.00 -12.56
C SER A 239 6.70 23.16 -13.65
N LEU A 240 7.92 22.66 -13.42
CA LEU A 240 8.98 22.73 -14.40
C LEU A 240 8.69 21.87 -15.65
N ASP A 241 9.32 22.25 -16.76
CA ASP A 241 9.36 21.42 -17.95
C ASP A 241 10.16 20.13 -17.70
N ASN A 242 9.88 19.10 -18.50
CA ASN A 242 10.49 17.78 -18.29
C ASN A 242 12.03 17.80 -18.45
N LYS A 243 12.62 18.68 -19.29
CA LYS A 243 14.08 18.75 -19.48
C LYS A 243 14.76 19.24 -18.19
N LYS A 244 14.21 20.26 -17.54
CA LYS A 244 14.74 20.77 -16.26
C LYS A 244 14.60 19.75 -15.14
N ILE A 245 13.45 19.05 -15.05
CA ILE A 245 13.24 17.96 -14.09
C ILE A 245 14.30 16.86 -14.30
N ILE A 246 14.54 16.44 -15.54
CA ILE A 246 15.55 15.43 -15.89
C ILE A 246 16.94 15.87 -15.43
N SER A 247 17.32 17.12 -15.67
CA SER A 247 18.63 17.66 -15.25
C SER A 247 18.80 17.58 -13.72
N ILE A 248 17.80 18.05 -12.97
CA ILE A 248 17.80 18.00 -11.49
C ILE A 248 17.88 16.56 -10.99
N LEU A 249 17.11 15.65 -11.57
CA LEU A 249 17.10 14.26 -11.14
C LEU A 249 18.42 13.56 -11.47
N ASN A 250 19.02 13.78 -12.64
CA ASN A 250 20.30 13.19 -13.01
C ASN A 250 21.42 13.60 -12.04
N GLU A 251 21.43 14.86 -11.59
CA GLU A 251 22.35 15.33 -10.56
C GLU A 251 22.12 14.57 -9.22
N LYS A 252 20.87 14.43 -8.80
CA LYS A 252 20.52 13.81 -7.49
C LYS A 252 20.79 12.31 -7.44
N ILE A 253 20.50 11.57 -8.53
CA ILE A 253 20.66 10.10 -8.55
C ILE A 253 22.07 9.64 -8.86
N ASN A 254 22.97 10.55 -9.24
CA ASN A 254 24.39 10.31 -9.46
C ASN A 254 24.68 9.03 -10.29
N GLY A 255 24.02 8.88 -11.42
CA GLY A 255 24.22 7.78 -12.37
C GLY A 255 23.81 6.38 -11.87
N SER A 256 23.05 6.26 -10.79
CA SER A 256 22.60 4.95 -10.23
C SER A 256 21.92 4.05 -11.25
N VAL A 257 21.16 4.64 -12.18
CA VAL A 257 20.51 3.95 -13.32
C VAL A 257 20.98 4.52 -14.68
N GLY A 258 22.13 5.21 -14.68
CA GLY A 258 22.60 5.97 -15.84
C GLY A 258 21.82 7.27 -15.98
N GLU A 259 21.69 7.79 -17.21
CA GLU A 259 20.97 9.02 -17.51
C GLU A 259 19.48 8.78 -17.67
N ILE A 260 18.67 9.64 -17.08
CA ILE A 260 17.23 9.72 -17.36
C ILE A 260 17.07 10.31 -18.76
N LYS A 261 16.40 9.58 -19.65
CA LYS A 261 16.21 9.98 -21.05
C LYS A 261 14.85 10.63 -21.30
N GLN A 262 13.82 10.15 -20.63
CA GLN A 262 12.45 10.62 -20.86
C GLN A 262 11.56 10.37 -19.65
N ILE A 263 10.76 11.36 -19.24
CA ILE A 263 9.66 11.22 -18.30
C ILE A 263 8.45 10.65 -19.01
N ILE A 264 7.88 9.56 -18.45
CA ILE A 264 6.68 8.90 -18.96
C ILE A 264 5.44 9.51 -18.29
N THR A 265 5.46 9.60 -16.96
CA THR A 265 4.37 10.18 -16.16
C THR A 265 4.94 10.90 -14.95
N LYS A 266 4.25 11.95 -14.47
CA LYS A 266 4.52 12.61 -13.20
C LYS A 266 3.21 12.88 -12.45
N GLN A 267 3.20 12.62 -11.13
CA GLN A 267 2.06 12.86 -10.24
C GLN A 267 2.56 13.31 -8.86
N ILE A 268 1.75 14.09 -8.14
CA ILE A 268 2.05 14.52 -6.77
C ILE A 268 0.97 14.05 -5.80
N PHE A 269 1.39 13.74 -4.56
CA PHE A 269 0.52 13.24 -3.51
C PHE A 269 0.87 13.90 -2.18
N PRO A 270 -0.12 14.47 -1.44
CA PRO A 270 0.13 14.98 -0.10
C PRO A 270 0.42 13.84 0.88
N LEU A 271 1.33 14.09 1.82
CA LEU A 271 1.75 13.12 2.81
C LEU A 271 1.13 13.41 4.17
N ASN A 272 0.11 12.65 4.50
CA ASN A 272 -0.53 12.64 5.80
C ASN A 272 -0.56 11.21 6.32
N ALA A 273 -0.22 11.03 7.58
CA ALA A 273 -0.44 9.76 8.26
C ALA A 273 -1.70 9.84 9.12
N HIS A 274 -2.41 8.75 9.20
CA HIS A 274 -3.45 8.56 10.21
C HIS A 274 -3.51 7.11 10.67
N LEU A 275 -4.02 6.93 11.87
CA LEU A 275 -4.33 5.64 12.45
C LEU A 275 -5.66 5.78 13.19
N ASN A 276 -6.64 4.95 12.88
CA ASN A 276 -7.88 4.92 13.64
C ASN A 276 -7.59 4.49 15.09
N SER A 277 -8.32 5.04 16.04
CA SER A 277 -8.21 4.64 17.45
C SER A 277 -8.66 3.19 17.69
N LYS A 278 -9.49 2.66 16.79
CA LYS A 278 -9.94 1.27 16.75
C LYS A 278 -10.18 0.85 15.29
N PHE A 279 -10.04 -0.44 15.02
CA PHE A 279 -10.17 -1.01 13.67
C PHE A 279 -11.53 -1.65 13.39
N PHE A 280 -12.48 -1.46 14.29
CA PHE A 280 -13.84 -1.94 14.10
C PHE A 280 -14.88 -1.02 14.73
N GLU A 281 -16.10 -1.15 14.28
CA GLU A 281 -17.35 -0.74 14.91
C GLU A 281 -18.29 -1.94 14.98
N LYS A 282 -19.50 -1.77 15.53
CA LYS A 282 -20.49 -2.85 15.51
C LYS A 282 -20.64 -3.38 14.09
N ARG A 283 -20.38 -4.66 13.87
CA ARG A 283 -20.46 -5.36 12.57
C ARG A 283 -19.67 -4.70 11.42
N THR A 284 -18.65 -3.94 11.75
CA THR A 284 -17.88 -3.19 10.75
C THR A 284 -16.39 -3.31 11.02
N ILE A 285 -15.61 -3.55 9.97
CA ILE A 285 -14.14 -3.61 10.02
C ILE A 285 -13.55 -2.58 9.07
N TYR A 286 -12.50 -1.89 9.49
CA TYR A 286 -11.69 -1.00 8.65
C TYR A 286 -10.45 -1.71 8.15
N LEU A 287 -10.13 -1.59 6.83
CA LEU A 287 -8.97 -2.18 6.19
C LEU A 287 -8.14 -1.14 5.41
N GLY A 288 -6.83 -1.32 5.43
CA GLY A 288 -5.91 -0.48 4.65
C GLY A 288 -6.06 1.00 4.94
N ASP A 289 -6.07 1.83 3.90
CA ASP A 289 -6.14 3.30 4.05
C ASP A 289 -7.41 3.81 4.75
N SER A 290 -8.45 3.02 4.95
CA SER A 290 -9.59 3.40 5.78
C SER A 290 -9.31 3.25 7.28
N ALA A 291 -8.39 2.35 7.67
CA ALA A 291 -7.95 2.10 9.04
C ALA A 291 -6.69 2.88 9.39
N HIS A 292 -5.72 2.90 8.48
CA HIS A 292 -4.38 3.44 8.71
C HIS A 292 -3.72 3.87 7.40
N SER A 293 -2.94 4.93 7.44
CA SER A 293 -2.12 5.40 6.34
C SER A 293 -0.84 6.00 6.90
N PHE A 294 0.30 5.68 6.30
CA PHE A 294 1.62 6.07 6.82
C PHE A 294 2.44 6.82 5.78
N HIS A 295 3.54 7.38 6.23
CA HIS A 295 4.56 7.93 5.34
C HIS A 295 5.06 6.82 4.40
N PRO A 296 5.22 7.08 3.08
CA PRO A 296 5.56 6.06 2.08
C PRO A 296 7.00 5.55 2.15
N ILE A 297 7.62 5.53 3.33
CA ILE A 297 8.95 4.96 3.53
C ILE A 297 8.87 3.46 3.23
N ALA A 298 9.75 3.00 2.33
CA ALA A 298 9.86 1.60 1.90
C ALA A 298 8.58 0.95 1.33
N GLY A 299 7.61 1.74 0.84
CA GLY A 299 6.42 1.21 0.15
C GLY A 299 5.51 0.31 1.00
N GLN A 300 5.51 0.46 2.34
CA GLN A 300 4.84 -0.48 3.26
C GLN A 300 3.30 -0.33 3.33
N GLY A 301 2.71 0.78 2.84
CA GLY A 301 1.28 1.05 3.05
C GLY A 301 0.35 -0.03 2.49
N TRP A 302 0.55 -0.44 1.24
CA TRP A 302 -0.27 -1.48 0.64
C TRP A 302 0.00 -2.86 1.24
N ASN A 303 1.26 -3.19 1.56
CA ASN A 303 1.62 -4.46 2.18
C ASN A 303 0.96 -4.64 3.55
N LEU A 304 0.86 -3.58 4.35
CA LEU A 304 0.12 -3.65 5.62
C LEU A 304 -1.39 -3.83 5.38
N GLY A 305 -1.96 -3.13 4.39
CA GLY A 305 -3.35 -3.37 4.00
C GLY A 305 -3.60 -4.81 3.55
N MET A 306 -2.64 -5.44 2.88
CA MET A 306 -2.73 -6.86 2.50
C MET A 306 -2.57 -7.81 3.69
N GLN A 307 -1.78 -7.43 4.71
CA GLN A 307 -1.74 -8.18 5.98
C GLN A 307 -3.07 -8.11 6.73
N ASP A 308 -3.77 -6.95 6.66
CA ASP A 308 -5.14 -6.85 7.18
C ASP A 308 -6.09 -7.82 6.46
N VAL A 309 -6.00 -7.87 5.11
CA VAL A 309 -6.81 -8.77 4.29
C VAL A 309 -6.51 -10.24 4.61
N GLU A 310 -5.24 -10.61 4.72
CA GLU A 310 -4.81 -11.97 5.08
C GLU A 310 -5.31 -12.36 6.47
N SER A 311 -5.21 -11.45 7.45
CA SER A 311 -5.71 -11.66 8.81
C SER A 311 -7.22 -11.89 8.80
N LEU A 312 -7.96 -11.02 8.10
CA LEU A 312 -9.41 -11.16 7.96
C LEU A 312 -9.80 -12.46 7.24
N TYR A 313 -9.09 -12.82 6.17
CA TYR A 313 -9.29 -14.08 5.45
C TYR A 313 -9.16 -15.30 6.38
N LYS A 314 -8.13 -15.33 7.22
CA LYS A 314 -7.91 -16.41 8.20
C LYS A 314 -9.02 -16.48 9.25
N ILE A 315 -9.46 -15.32 9.75
CA ILE A 315 -10.56 -15.26 10.74
C ILE A 315 -11.88 -15.72 10.08
N VAL A 316 -12.24 -15.21 8.91
CA VAL A 316 -13.46 -15.63 8.19
C VAL A 316 -13.42 -17.12 7.86
N LYS A 317 -12.29 -17.66 7.40
CA LYS A 317 -12.12 -19.09 7.15
C LYS A 317 -12.40 -19.93 8.40
N LYS A 318 -11.85 -19.52 9.55
CA LYS A 318 -12.10 -20.16 10.86
C LYS A 318 -13.58 -20.09 11.24
N TYR A 319 -14.22 -18.92 11.15
CA TYR A 319 -15.61 -18.73 11.52
C TYR A 319 -16.56 -19.55 10.61
N ASN A 320 -16.34 -19.54 9.30
CA ASN A 320 -17.10 -20.35 8.36
C ASN A 320 -16.97 -21.85 8.66
N SER A 321 -15.77 -22.36 9.01
CA SER A 321 -15.56 -23.76 9.32
C SER A 321 -16.23 -24.21 10.62
N LEU A 322 -16.46 -23.27 11.55
CA LEU A 322 -17.14 -23.52 12.83
C LEU A 322 -18.64 -23.18 12.81
N GLY A 323 -19.16 -22.70 11.69
CA GLY A 323 -20.56 -22.25 11.59
C GLY A 323 -20.86 -21.00 12.45
N LEU A 324 -19.83 -20.19 12.80
CA LEU A 324 -19.99 -19.00 13.63
C LEU A 324 -20.43 -17.79 12.80
N GLU A 325 -21.10 -16.86 13.47
CA GLU A 325 -21.62 -15.65 12.81
C GLU A 325 -20.50 -14.65 12.53
N LEU A 326 -20.45 -14.15 11.28
CA LEU A 326 -19.54 -13.09 10.89
C LEU A 326 -20.01 -11.74 11.42
N GLY A 327 -19.08 -10.92 11.88
CA GLY A 327 -19.35 -9.54 12.26
C GLY A 327 -19.91 -9.33 13.65
N ASP A 328 -20.04 -10.36 14.47
CA ASP A 328 -20.32 -10.21 15.89
C ASP A 328 -19.15 -9.48 16.63
N GLU A 329 -19.36 -9.14 17.87
CA GLU A 329 -18.38 -8.37 18.64
C GLU A 329 -17.07 -9.16 18.85
N ILE A 330 -17.17 -10.47 19.05
CA ILE A 330 -15.99 -11.35 19.28
C ILE A 330 -15.15 -11.40 18.00
N PHE A 331 -15.79 -11.58 16.85
CA PHE A 331 -15.15 -11.54 15.54
C PHE A 331 -14.39 -10.21 15.32
N CYS A 332 -15.06 -9.09 15.57
CA CYS A 332 -14.47 -7.77 15.36
C CYS A 332 -13.31 -7.49 16.33
N LYS A 333 -13.42 -7.91 17.60
CA LYS A 333 -12.34 -7.83 18.60
C LYS A 333 -11.13 -8.71 18.24
N GLU A 334 -11.36 -9.91 17.70
CA GLU A 334 -10.29 -10.80 17.22
C GLU A 334 -9.52 -10.14 16.08
N PHE A 335 -10.21 -9.52 15.13
CA PHE A 335 -9.56 -8.77 14.06
C PHE A 335 -8.70 -7.61 14.59
N GLN A 336 -9.23 -6.80 15.49
CA GLN A 336 -8.49 -5.69 16.09
C GLN A 336 -7.24 -6.17 16.84
N LYS A 337 -7.36 -7.20 17.66
CA LYS A 337 -6.24 -7.79 18.40
C LYS A 337 -5.09 -8.19 17.48
N ASN A 338 -5.40 -8.76 16.32
CA ASN A 338 -4.40 -9.27 15.38
C ASN A 338 -3.71 -8.16 14.56
N ASN A 339 -4.35 -6.99 14.37
CA ASN A 339 -3.91 -6.00 13.39
C ASN A 339 -3.52 -4.65 14.01
N PHE A 340 -4.21 -4.17 15.05
CA PHE A 340 -4.01 -2.82 15.59
C PHE A 340 -2.57 -2.56 16.02
N PHE A 341 -1.97 -3.45 16.81
CA PHE A 341 -0.60 -3.24 17.32
C PHE A 341 0.46 -3.28 16.22
N LYS A 342 0.24 -4.05 15.15
CA LYS A 342 1.15 -4.07 13.98
C LYS A 342 1.13 -2.70 13.30
N ALA A 343 -0.04 -2.16 13.05
CA ALA A 343 -0.22 -0.85 12.44
C ALA A 343 0.32 0.27 13.34
N TYR A 344 0.02 0.24 14.64
CA TYR A 344 0.52 1.21 15.61
C TYR A 344 2.06 1.22 15.67
N ARG A 345 2.69 0.04 15.71
CA ARG A 345 4.15 -0.08 15.71
C ARG A 345 4.75 0.49 14.42
N LEU A 346 4.17 0.19 13.27
CA LEU A 346 4.64 0.75 11.99
C LEU A 346 4.45 2.27 11.94
N TYR A 347 3.33 2.79 12.45
CA TYR A 347 3.10 4.23 12.58
C TYR A 347 4.24 4.91 13.37
N GLN A 348 4.61 4.34 14.53
CA GLN A 348 5.69 4.86 15.37
C GLN A 348 7.07 4.77 14.68
N ILE A 349 7.35 3.66 13.99
CA ILE A 349 8.64 3.46 13.30
C ILE A 349 8.80 4.47 12.18
N THR A 350 7.79 4.62 11.31
CA THR A 350 7.86 5.53 10.16
C THR A 350 8.00 6.98 10.59
N ASP A 351 7.35 7.36 11.69
CA ASP A 351 7.46 8.69 12.27
C ASP A 351 8.87 8.98 12.83
N LYS A 352 9.44 8.04 13.56
CA LYS A 352 10.80 8.16 14.11
C LYS A 352 11.87 8.20 13.02
N VAL A 353 11.72 7.40 11.96
CA VAL A 353 12.66 7.40 10.83
C VAL A 353 12.67 8.77 10.16
N ASP A 354 11.50 9.37 9.85
CA ASP A 354 11.44 10.73 9.28
C ASP A 354 12.14 11.76 10.18
N THR A 355 11.95 11.66 11.49
CA THR A 355 12.58 12.57 12.48
C THR A 355 14.09 12.44 12.53
N ILE A 356 14.63 11.22 12.53
CA ILE A 356 16.08 10.95 12.59
C ILE A 356 16.79 11.49 11.35
N PHE A 357 16.18 11.31 10.17
CA PHE A 357 16.80 11.75 8.92
C PHE A 357 16.67 13.26 8.66
N LYS A 358 15.73 13.95 9.31
CA LYS A 358 15.58 15.42 9.25
C LYS A 358 16.66 16.17 10.04
N SER A 359 17.11 15.62 11.16
CA SER A 359 17.98 16.32 12.09
C SER A 359 19.39 16.58 11.52
N ASP A 360 19.87 17.82 11.62
CA ASP A 360 21.24 18.23 11.31
C ASP A 360 22.13 18.32 12.55
N ASN A 361 21.61 17.98 13.73
CA ASN A 361 22.40 17.99 14.95
C ASN A 361 23.57 17.00 14.82
N LEU A 362 24.77 17.43 15.22
CA LEU A 362 25.99 16.62 15.17
C LEU A 362 25.83 15.27 15.88
N ILE A 363 25.11 15.25 17.02
CA ILE A 363 24.85 14.03 17.78
C ILE A 363 24.02 13.04 16.94
N PHE A 364 22.95 13.51 16.29
CA PHE A 364 22.12 12.67 15.41
C PHE A 364 22.89 12.23 14.16
N ASN A 365 23.78 13.07 13.62
CA ASN A 365 24.63 12.69 12.49
C ASN A 365 25.57 11.55 12.87
N HIS A 366 26.26 11.65 14.04
CA HIS A 366 27.15 10.59 14.53
C HIS A 366 26.37 9.32 14.89
N ALA A 367 25.22 9.44 15.55
CA ALA A 367 24.37 8.29 15.88
C ALA A 367 23.88 7.57 14.61
N ARG A 368 23.47 8.31 13.59
CA ARG A 368 23.05 7.76 12.29
C ARG A 368 24.19 7.05 11.59
N PHE A 369 25.39 7.69 11.53
CA PHE A 369 26.60 7.10 10.96
C PHE A 369 26.95 5.77 11.65
N SER A 370 26.97 5.76 12.98
CA SER A 370 27.28 4.57 13.78
C SER A 370 26.23 3.47 13.60
N ALA A 371 24.93 3.84 13.55
CA ALA A 371 23.84 2.90 13.31
C ALA A 371 23.92 2.26 11.92
N ILE A 372 24.17 3.04 10.87
CA ILE A 372 24.35 2.54 9.49
C ILE A 372 25.52 1.55 9.44
N ASN A 373 26.67 1.90 10.02
CA ASN A 373 27.85 1.04 10.07
C ASN A 373 27.59 -0.26 10.86
N LEU A 374 26.87 -0.17 11.99
CA LEU A 374 26.49 -1.34 12.79
C LEU A 374 25.57 -2.28 11.99
N ILE A 375 24.57 -1.72 11.30
CA ILE A 375 23.67 -2.50 10.44
C ILE A 375 24.46 -3.15 9.31
N GLU A 376 25.38 -2.41 8.65
CA GLU A 376 26.17 -2.94 7.53
C GLU A 376 27.05 -4.12 7.96
N LYS A 377 27.69 -4.02 9.13
CA LYS A 377 28.59 -5.05 9.67
C LYS A 377 27.84 -6.26 10.28
N SER A 378 26.60 -6.08 10.75
CA SER A 378 25.85 -7.12 11.46
C SER A 378 24.89 -7.88 10.54
N LYS A 379 25.29 -9.10 10.09
CA LYS A 379 24.42 -9.99 9.31
C LYS A 379 23.09 -10.29 10.01
N LYS A 380 23.11 -10.46 11.34
CA LYS A 380 21.90 -10.76 12.13
C LYS A 380 20.93 -9.58 12.11
N LEU A 381 21.43 -8.35 12.24
CA LEU A 381 20.61 -7.14 12.21
C LEU A 381 20.07 -6.87 10.80
N LYS A 382 20.90 -7.00 9.76
CA LYS A 382 20.45 -6.93 8.36
C LYS A 382 19.31 -7.91 8.07
N ASN A 383 19.46 -9.17 8.47
CA ASN A 383 18.43 -10.18 8.25
C ASN A 383 17.11 -9.81 8.94
N ARG A 384 17.14 -9.35 10.19
CA ARG A 384 15.93 -8.92 10.91
C ARG A 384 15.24 -7.74 10.24
N ILE A 385 16.01 -6.74 9.80
CA ILE A 385 15.47 -5.58 9.08
C ILE A 385 14.87 -6.02 7.75
N SER A 386 15.57 -6.89 7.01
CA SER A 386 15.09 -7.44 5.75
C SER A 386 13.81 -8.25 5.95
N ASP A 387 13.74 -9.13 6.97
CA ASP A 387 12.55 -9.93 7.28
C ASP A 387 11.35 -9.05 7.59
N PHE A 388 11.56 -8.04 8.42
CA PHE A 388 10.52 -7.06 8.72
C PHE A 388 10.04 -6.31 7.47
N ALA A 389 10.96 -5.85 6.61
CA ALA A 389 10.61 -5.18 5.36
C ALA A 389 9.92 -6.11 4.35
N MET A 390 10.29 -7.40 4.34
CA MET A 390 9.64 -8.41 3.49
C MET A 390 8.31 -8.93 4.06
N GLY A 391 7.88 -8.50 5.25
CA GLY A 391 6.67 -9.00 5.90
C GLY A 391 6.75 -10.49 6.23
N ILE A 392 7.95 -11.01 6.49
CA ILE A 392 8.21 -12.39 6.92
C ILE A 392 8.47 -12.32 8.44
N ASN A 393 7.54 -12.85 9.22
CA ASN A 393 7.67 -12.98 10.69
C ASN A 393 8.18 -14.36 11.04
#